data_ec69540b28f4db77acb1ab81af3fede1
#
_entry.id   ec69540b28f4db77acb1ab81af3fede1
#
_cell.length_a   1.000
_cell.length_b   1.000
_cell.length_c   1.000
_cell.angle_alpha   90.00
_cell.angle_beta   90.00
_cell.angle_gamma   90.00
#
_symmetry.space_group_name_H-M   'P 1'
#
loop_
_entity.id
_entity.type
_entity.pdbx_description
1 polymer ?
#
loop_
_entity_poly.entity_id
_entity_poly.type
_entity_poly.pdbx_seq_one_letter_code
_entity_poly.pdbx_strand_id
1 'polypeptide(L)'
;MISRLIFTLSLAAASPLFANGGGYFRGGIQRTGHVEVFEPEEVDKVRMLDEQLSIDFGDKEAGVEIRYLMKNETAGKVKIRFGFPVEELFDNDLMEGDHVDPEGFKKGDGKLKYCKDYEITAGGKKIEAKWKGEEKQGDDERFKGIAGWLVSELSFEPGEEKAVRIAFRSSYPEEIWSVSDDSFTSAAVFKYRLSTAACWSGTIGTGRIVLRPAGIPADDLKVLKPVNRFKKEGDNWVWNFDNLEPAMADDLEIEAKPEVKSYGRMENGQYATGPLVTYTERKGKWTMSHSNYKVTASSTLPAEKDLRYDADQVKELWDDGAWSEGAAGPGIGEWLEFKPQVPKPLRAIEIYPGYAKDDTLFKANARPKKVLIRLNDEKEFTADIPDKNEPHRISVVGYEKPVKTVRMTFQDAWKGSKHEDLCVSGVSFEVNVDTPPKINPSR
;
A
#
# COMPACT_ATOMS: atom_id res chain seq x y z
N MET A 1 -51.75 3.28 -8.91
CA MET A 1 -50.47 3.86 -9.35
C MET A 1 -49.69 4.31 -8.12
N ILE A 2 -48.78 3.50 -7.65
CA ILE A 2 -47.93 3.83 -6.48
C ILE A 2 -46.51 3.84 -7.01
N SER A 3 -45.96 5.05 -7.13
CA SER A 3 -44.57 5.28 -7.54
C SER A 3 -43.65 4.87 -6.40
N ARG A 4 -42.83 3.84 -6.60
CA ARG A 4 -41.73 3.49 -5.69
C ARG A 4 -40.53 4.36 -6.02
N LEU A 5 -40.24 5.30 -5.12
CA LEU A 5 -38.99 6.03 -5.11
C LEU A 5 -37.91 5.04 -4.59
N ILE A 6 -36.99 4.68 -5.47
CA ILE A 6 -35.79 3.94 -5.08
C ILE A 6 -34.76 4.98 -4.62
N PHE A 7 -34.53 5.04 -3.32
CA PHE A 7 -33.39 5.74 -2.74
C PHE A 7 -32.15 4.86 -2.93
N THR A 8 -31.30 5.19 -3.87
CA THR A 8 -29.94 4.68 -3.93
C THR A 8 -29.12 5.40 -2.88
N LEU A 9 -28.85 4.71 -1.77
CA LEU A 9 -27.87 5.15 -0.79
C LEU A 9 -26.47 4.93 -1.40
N SER A 10 -25.87 6.00 -1.92
CA SER A 10 -24.44 5.99 -2.26
C SER A 10 -23.67 6.04 -0.94
N LEU A 11 -23.16 4.91 -0.47
CA LEU A 11 -22.09 4.91 0.53
C LEU A 11 -20.86 5.51 -0.16
N ALA A 12 -20.58 6.77 0.11
CA ALA A 12 -19.29 7.35 -0.18
C ALA A 12 -18.30 6.79 0.85
N ALA A 13 -17.53 5.78 0.45
CA ALA A 13 -16.38 5.35 1.22
C ALA A 13 -15.43 6.55 1.37
N ALA A 14 -15.18 6.98 2.59
CA ALA A 14 -14.22 8.04 2.89
C ALA A 14 -12.82 7.45 2.70
N SER A 15 -12.23 7.70 1.53
CA SER A 15 -10.87 7.26 1.23
C SER A 15 -9.85 8.18 1.90
N PRO A 16 -8.74 7.67 2.44
CA PRO A 16 -7.69 8.47 3.03
C PRO A 16 -7.02 9.37 1.99
N LEU A 17 -6.86 10.64 2.33
CA LEU A 17 -6.29 11.69 1.49
C LEU A 17 -4.95 12.12 2.08
N PHE A 18 -3.92 12.26 1.28
CA PHE A 18 -2.61 12.78 1.70
C PHE A 18 -2.52 14.28 1.51
N ALA A 19 -1.63 14.93 2.24
CA ALA A 19 -1.78 16.36 2.44
C ALA A 19 -0.55 17.18 2.10
N ASN A 20 -0.80 18.39 1.61
CA ASN A 20 0.18 19.46 1.45
C ASN A 20 0.49 20.11 2.82
N GLY A 21 1.67 20.77 2.94
CA GLY A 21 2.02 21.54 4.13
C GLY A 21 1.13 22.77 4.30
N GLY A 22 0.50 22.87 5.45
CA GLY A 22 -0.32 24.02 5.84
C GLY A 22 0.07 24.58 7.21
N GLY A 23 -0.58 25.67 7.64
CA GLY A 23 -0.46 26.15 8.99
C GLY A 23 -1.11 25.16 9.97
N TYR A 24 -0.41 24.83 11.05
CA TYR A 24 -0.98 23.97 12.08
C TYR A 24 -1.99 24.75 12.95
N PHE A 25 -3.20 24.24 12.99
CA PHE A 25 -4.28 24.79 13.83
C PHE A 25 -4.79 23.71 14.78
N ARG A 26 -4.86 24.02 16.05
CA ARG A 26 -5.46 23.15 17.05
C ARG A 26 -6.98 23.27 16.95
N GLY A 27 -7.65 22.25 16.39
CA GLY A 27 -9.12 22.22 16.30
C GLY A 27 -9.71 22.48 14.92
N GLY A 28 -8.90 22.43 13.85
CA GLY A 28 -9.38 22.62 12.47
C GLY A 28 -9.53 24.09 12.05
N ILE A 29 -9.47 24.36 10.74
CA ILE A 29 -9.73 25.70 10.20
C ILE A 29 -11.24 25.91 10.08
N GLN A 30 -11.81 26.82 10.87
CA GLN A 30 -13.15 27.32 10.61
C GLN A 30 -13.08 28.70 9.95
N ARG A 31 -13.60 28.82 8.75
CA ARG A 31 -13.76 30.09 8.04
C ARG A 31 -15.05 30.83 8.36
N THR A 32 -15.97 30.31 9.16
CA THR A 32 -17.20 31.02 9.52
C THR A 32 -17.66 30.67 10.93
N GLY A 33 -17.63 31.66 11.83
CA GLY A 33 -18.42 31.77 13.05
C GLY A 33 -17.96 30.93 14.25
N HIS A 34 -17.45 31.59 15.26
CA HIS A 34 -17.29 31.18 16.66
C HIS A 34 -16.53 29.85 16.91
N VAL A 35 -15.22 29.94 16.92
CA VAL A 35 -14.36 29.05 17.67
C VAL A 35 -13.13 29.82 18.14
N GLU A 36 -12.71 29.54 19.36
CA GLU A 36 -11.46 30.09 19.92
C GLU A 36 -10.28 29.67 19.05
N VAL A 37 -9.74 30.65 18.36
CA VAL A 37 -8.63 30.50 17.43
C VAL A 37 -7.34 30.39 18.24
N PHE A 38 -6.68 29.24 18.20
CA PHE A 38 -5.32 29.10 18.74
C PHE A 38 -4.31 29.60 17.70
N GLU A 39 -3.89 30.86 17.88
CA GLU A 39 -2.74 31.54 17.24
C GLU A 39 -2.54 31.25 15.74
N PRO A 40 -3.39 31.71 14.86
CA PRO A 40 -3.13 31.73 13.44
C PRO A 40 -2.64 33.05 12.91
N GLU A 41 -2.45 34.02 13.78
CA GLU A 41 -2.23 35.44 13.39
C GLU A 41 -0.99 35.65 12.50
N GLU A 42 -0.14 34.64 12.30
CA GLU A 42 1.10 34.80 11.56
C GLU A 42 1.19 33.98 10.27
N VAL A 43 0.34 32.97 10.04
CA VAL A 43 0.39 32.14 8.82
C VAL A 43 -0.08 32.93 7.60
N ASP A 44 -1.10 33.76 7.76
CA ASP A 44 -1.61 34.66 6.73
C ASP A 44 -0.65 35.83 6.38
N LYS A 45 0.48 35.94 7.08
CA LYS A 45 1.57 36.87 6.79
C LYS A 45 2.67 36.26 5.92
N VAL A 46 2.64 34.98 5.71
CA VAL A 46 3.61 34.26 4.90
C VAL A 46 2.96 33.80 3.59
N ARG A 47 3.54 34.20 2.48
CA ARG A 47 3.10 33.82 1.14
C ARG A 47 3.92 32.66 0.58
N MET A 48 3.28 31.75 -0.08
CA MET A 48 3.92 30.70 -0.89
C MET A 48 4.17 31.25 -2.30
N LEU A 49 5.43 31.57 -2.63
CA LEU A 49 5.80 32.13 -3.91
C LEU A 49 5.91 31.07 -4.99
N ASP A 50 6.42 29.88 -4.63
CA ASP A 50 6.60 28.77 -5.55
C ASP A 50 6.43 27.43 -4.83
N GLU A 51 5.84 26.45 -5.53
CA GLU A 51 5.71 25.08 -5.08
C GLU A 51 6.16 24.11 -6.18
N GLN A 52 7.14 23.26 -5.84
CA GLN A 52 7.62 22.20 -6.71
C GLN A 52 7.34 20.85 -6.02
N LEU A 53 6.35 20.11 -6.52
CA LEU A 53 5.99 18.79 -6.01
C LEU A 53 6.42 17.73 -7.01
N SER A 54 7.19 16.75 -6.55
CA SER A 54 7.58 15.57 -7.32
C SER A 54 7.12 14.31 -6.61
N ILE A 55 6.46 13.41 -7.33
CA ILE A 55 6.01 12.13 -6.81
C ILE A 55 6.53 11.04 -7.72
N ASP A 56 7.36 10.17 -7.17
CA ASP A 56 7.99 9.03 -7.84
C ASP A 56 7.23 7.75 -7.45
N PHE A 57 6.48 7.18 -8.39
CA PHE A 57 5.62 6.01 -8.14
C PHE A 57 6.42 4.71 -8.31
N GLY A 58 6.78 4.09 -7.19
CA GLY A 58 7.38 2.75 -7.13
C GLY A 58 6.33 1.63 -7.10
N ASP A 59 6.77 0.39 -7.04
CA ASP A 59 5.87 -0.78 -7.03
C ASP A 59 5.03 -0.87 -5.74
N LYS A 60 5.62 -0.54 -4.59
CA LYS A 60 4.98 -0.67 -3.27
C LYS A 60 4.66 0.67 -2.61
N GLU A 61 5.39 1.72 -2.95
CA GLU A 61 5.27 3.03 -2.33
C GLU A 61 5.72 4.16 -3.27
N ALA A 62 5.20 5.35 -3.02
CA ALA A 62 5.63 6.57 -3.67
C ALA A 62 6.69 7.30 -2.85
N GLY A 63 7.72 7.82 -3.52
CA GLY A 63 8.62 8.82 -2.96
C GLY A 63 8.10 10.22 -3.26
N VAL A 64 7.94 11.05 -2.24
CA VAL A 64 7.42 12.40 -2.37
C VAL A 64 8.47 13.41 -1.96
N GLU A 65 8.70 14.39 -2.82
CA GLU A 65 9.53 15.56 -2.52
C GLU A 65 8.78 16.84 -2.86
N ILE A 66 8.74 17.75 -1.90
CA ILE A 66 8.10 19.05 -2.03
C ILE A 66 9.13 20.13 -1.73
N ARG A 67 9.16 21.18 -2.54
CA ARG A 67 9.99 22.37 -2.31
C ARG A 67 9.10 23.59 -2.40
N TYR A 68 9.09 24.37 -1.33
CA TYR A 68 8.41 25.63 -1.24
C TYR A 68 9.42 26.78 -1.23
N LEU A 69 9.11 27.86 -1.92
CA LEU A 69 9.71 29.18 -1.66
C LEU A 69 8.65 30.02 -0.94
N MET A 70 8.91 30.33 0.34
CA MET A 70 7.97 31.04 1.19
C MET A 70 8.54 32.42 1.54
N LYS A 71 7.68 33.44 1.69
CA LYS A 71 8.07 34.81 1.95
C LYS A 71 7.27 35.42 3.09
N ASN A 72 7.95 36.03 4.02
CA ASN A 72 7.34 36.98 4.97
C ASN A 72 7.09 38.31 4.26
N GLU A 73 5.85 38.65 4.00
CA GLU A 73 5.48 39.91 3.33
C GLU A 73 5.39 41.11 4.29
N THR A 74 5.70 40.96 5.59
CA THR A 74 5.59 41.98 6.60
C THR A 74 6.92 42.69 6.92
N ALA A 75 6.83 43.82 7.56
CA ALA A 75 8.00 44.57 8.07
C ALA A 75 8.51 44.03 9.43
N GLY A 76 7.84 43.05 10.02
CA GLY A 76 8.18 42.43 11.29
C GLY A 76 8.73 41.02 11.12
N LYS A 77 9.39 40.52 12.16
CA LYS A 77 9.76 39.09 12.25
C LYS A 77 8.50 38.26 12.47
N VAL A 78 8.37 37.19 11.72
CA VAL A 78 7.24 36.23 11.79
C VAL A 78 7.72 34.88 12.27
N LYS A 79 7.02 34.27 13.19
CA LYS A 79 7.24 32.87 13.63
C LYS A 79 5.96 32.07 13.47
N ILE A 80 6.03 31.03 12.69
CA ILE A 80 4.87 30.16 12.42
C ILE A 80 5.11 28.74 12.89
N ARG A 81 4.04 28.04 13.17
CA ARG A 81 4.01 26.59 13.28
C ARG A 81 3.54 26.00 11.95
N PHE A 82 4.48 25.42 11.23
CA PHE A 82 4.21 24.71 9.98
C PHE A 82 3.75 23.30 10.31
N GLY A 83 2.53 22.93 9.94
CA GLY A 83 1.97 21.61 10.12
C GLY A 83 1.87 20.88 8.80
N PHE A 84 2.45 19.68 8.72
CA PHE A 84 2.24 18.76 7.61
C PHE A 84 1.19 17.74 8.04
N PRO A 85 -0.01 17.73 7.43
CA PRO A 85 -1.08 16.84 7.84
C PRO A 85 -0.80 15.41 7.36
N VAL A 86 -1.11 14.46 8.22
CA VAL A 86 -0.94 13.04 7.97
C VAL A 86 -2.29 12.37 8.12
N GLU A 87 -2.68 11.65 7.09
CA GLU A 87 -3.87 10.81 7.09
C GLU A 87 -3.43 9.36 7.26
N GLU A 88 -3.98 8.71 8.26
CA GLU A 88 -3.85 7.28 8.47
C GLU A 88 -5.25 6.69 8.57
N LEU A 89 -5.41 5.45 8.13
CA LEU A 89 -6.68 4.75 8.26
C LEU A 89 -6.85 4.32 9.72
N PHE A 90 -7.80 4.96 10.40
CA PHE A 90 -8.24 4.54 11.73
C PHE A 90 -9.55 3.75 11.67
N ASP A 91 -9.97 3.31 10.49
CA ASP A 91 -11.26 2.68 10.33
C ASP A 91 -11.24 1.26 10.90
N ASN A 92 -12.22 1.01 11.80
CA ASN A 92 -12.51 -0.29 12.38
C ASN A 92 -13.06 -1.32 11.38
N ASP A 93 -13.18 -0.94 10.10
CA ASP A 93 -13.69 -1.80 9.02
C ASP A 93 -12.59 -2.53 8.24
N LEU A 94 -11.33 -2.38 8.64
CA LEU A 94 -10.27 -3.22 8.14
C LEU A 94 -10.38 -4.61 8.79
N MET A 95 -10.33 -5.65 7.99
CA MET A 95 -10.34 -7.05 8.45
C MET A 95 -9.39 -7.23 9.63
N GLU A 96 -9.80 -8.04 10.62
CA GLU A 96 -8.98 -8.39 11.79
C GLU A 96 -7.53 -8.72 11.38
N GLY A 97 -6.60 -7.83 11.70
CA GLY A 97 -5.17 -8.02 11.41
C GLY A 97 -4.40 -6.73 11.17
N ASP A 98 -5.01 -5.69 10.61
CA ASP A 98 -4.38 -4.38 10.37
C ASP A 98 -4.76 -3.34 11.45
N HIS A 99 -4.65 -3.71 12.71
CA HIS A 99 -4.89 -2.76 13.81
C HIS A 99 -3.77 -1.71 13.85
N VAL A 100 -4.06 -0.54 13.30
CA VAL A 100 -3.34 0.67 13.68
C VAL A 100 -3.78 0.97 15.12
N ASP A 101 -2.87 0.86 16.09
CA ASP A 101 -3.15 1.19 17.48
C ASP A 101 -3.43 2.70 17.61
N PRO A 102 -4.70 3.15 17.77
CA PRO A 102 -5.02 4.56 17.87
C PRO A 102 -4.37 5.23 19.10
N GLU A 103 -4.10 4.46 20.16
CA GLU A 103 -3.44 4.95 21.37
C GLU A 103 -1.93 5.14 21.14
N GLY A 104 -1.28 4.28 20.38
CA GLY A 104 0.12 4.44 19.97
C GLY A 104 0.30 5.69 19.11
N PHE A 105 -0.64 5.99 18.19
CA PHE A 105 -0.64 7.22 17.40
C PHE A 105 -0.80 8.47 18.25
N LYS A 106 -1.73 8.48 19.20
CA LYS A 106 -1.91 9.60 20.13
C LYS A 106 -0.65 9.89 20.96
N LYS A 107 0.13 8.86 21.28
CA LYS A 107 1.40 8.97 22.03
C LYS A 107 2.62 9.22 21.15
N GLY A 108 2.49 9.15 19.82
CA GLY A 108 3.61 9.30 18.89
C GLY A 108 4.49 8.05 18.73
N ASP A 109 4.05 6.90 19.23
CA ASP A 109 4.77 5.62 19.17
C ASP A 109 4.41 4.82 17.91
N GLY A 110 3.38 5.23 17.19
CA GLY A 110 2.90 4.57 15.97
C GLY A 110 3.82 4.79 14.77
N LYS A 111 4.07 3.73 13.99
CA LYS A 111 4.76 3.85 12.70
C LYS A 111 3.78 4.33 11.65
N LEU A 112 4.02 5.53 11.11
CA LEU A 112 3.23 6.08 10.02
C LEU A 112 3.38 5.21 8.76
N LYS A 113 2.28 4.76 8.17
CA LYS A 113 2.24 3.93 6.96
C LYS A 113 2.30 4.81 5.69
N TYR A 114 1.66 5.96 5.76
CA TYR A 114 1.51 6.87 4.62
C TYR A 114 2.41 8.11 4.70
N CYS A 115 3.24 8.24 5.73
CA CYS A 115 4.23 9.31 5.85
C CYS A 115 5.52 8.80 6.52
N LYS A 116 6.19 7.85 5.85
CA LYS A 116 7.43 7.23 6.34
C LYS A 116 8.63 8.12 6.08
N ASP A 117 9.61 8.08 6.97
CA ASP A 117 10.91 8.76 6.81
C ASP A 117 10.76 10.25 6.51
N TYR A 118 9.79 10.90 7.15
CA TYR A 118 9.55 12.33 6.98
C TYR A 118 10.77 13.15 7.37
N GLU A 119 11.18 14.01 6.47
CA GLU A 119 12.27 14.96 6.69
C GLU A 119 11.85 16.35 6.21
N ILE A 120 12.11 17.38 7.03
CA ILE A 120 11.91 18.78 6.67
C ILE A 120 13.20 19.57 6.84
N THR A 121 13.52 20.42 5.87
CA THR A 121 14.62 21.39 5.94
C THR A 121 14.10 22.79 5.65
N ALA A 122 14.66 23.80 6.33
CA ALA A 122 14.35 25.20 6.09
C ALA A 122 15.64 26.00 5.99
N GLY A 123 15.80 26.80 4.94
CA GLY A 123 17.05 27.51 4.65
C GLY A 123 18.26 26.58 4.57
N GLY A 124 18.09 25.35 4.06
CA GLY A 124 19.12 24.32 3.93
C GLY A 124 19.49 23.59 5.24
N LYS A 125 18.82 23.87 6.36
CA LYS A 125 19.05 23.20 7.64
C LYS A 125 17.90 22.27 7.98
N LYS A 126 18.23 21.06 8.45
CA LYS A 126 17.24 20.10 8.96
C LYS A 126 16.59 20.70 10.23
N ILE A 127 15.30 20.62 10.29
CA ILE A 127 14.51 21.07 11.45
C ILE A 127 13.71 19.91 12.03
N GLU A 128 13.40 20.01 13.32
CA GLU A 128 12.61 18.99 14.01
C GLU A 128 11.15 19.08 13.59
N ALA A 129 10.52 17.92 13.38
CA ALA A 129 9.08 17.79 13.26
C ALA A 129 8.56 16.92 14.41
N LYS A 130 7.53 17.41 15.11
CA LYS A 130 6.91 16.72 16.24
C LYS A 130 5.53 16.24 15.86
N TRP A 131 5.25 14.99 16.13
CA TRP A 131 3.91 14.44 15.94
C TRP A 131 2.93 15.07 16.94
N LYS A 132 1.77 15.45 16.41
CA LYS A 132 0.59 15.86 17.20
C LYS A 132 -0.64 15.19 16.62
N GLY A 133 -1.22 14.26 17.37
CA GLY A 133 -2.47 13.61 17.02
C GLY A 133 -3.63 14.60 16.99
N GLU A 134 -4.58 14.41 16.08
CA GLU A 134 -5.83 15.16 16.04
C GLU A 134 -6.85 14.52 16.98
N GLU A 135 -7.29 15.27 18.00
CA GLU A 135 -8.24 14.76 19.01
C GLU A 135 -9.69 14.79 18.54
N LYS A 136 -10.01 15.65 17.59
CA LYS A 136 -11.35 15.78 16.99
C LYS A 136 -11.21 16.06 15.50
N GLN A 137 -11.87 15.27 14.70
CA GLN A 137 -12.06 15.62 13.29
C GLN A 137 -12.96 16.85 13.24
N GLY A 138 -12.47 17.92 12.62
CA GLY A 138 -13.28 19.11 12.40
C GLY A 138 -14.39 18.85 11.38
N ASP A 139 -15.46 19.67 11.41
CA ASP A 139 -16.56 19.58 10.44
C ASP A 139 -16.16 20.05 9.02
N ASP A 140 -14.95 20.61 8.86
CA ASP A 140 -14.46 21.08 7.57
C ASP A 140 -13.95 19.87 6.74
N GLU A 141 -14.60 19.61 5.62
CA GLU A 141 -14.25 18.52 4.69
C GLU A 141 -12.78 18.50 4.26
N ARG A 142 -12.10 19.68 4.27
CA ARG A 142 -10.66 19.77 3.96
C ARG A 142 -9.77 19.08 4.98
N PHE A 143 -10.24 18.87 6.20
CA PHE A 143 -9.48 18.26 7.30
C PHE A 143 -10.04 16.91 7.75
N LYS A 144 -11.13 16.46 7.14
CA LYS A 144 -11.69 15.14 7.40
C LYS A 144 -10.70 14.05 7.04
N GLY A 145 -10.47 13.10 7.95
CA GLY A 145 -9.52 11.98 7.76
C GLY A 145 -8.08 12.29 8.19
N ILE A 146 -7.76 13.51 8.65
CA ILE A 146 -6.44 13.80 9.20
C ILE A 146 -6.30 13.16 10.59
N ALA A 147 -5.34 12.24 10.70
CA ALA A 147 -5.01 11.56 11.96
C ALA A 147 -4.17 12.43 12.89
N GLY A 148 -3.37 13.31 12.31
CA GLY A 148 -2.52 14.22 13.05
C GLY A 148 -1.59 15.02 12.14
N TRP A 149 -0.64 15.69 12.76
CA TRP A 149 0.22 16.65 12.11
C TRP A 149 1.68 16.43 12.50
N LEU A 150 2.57 16.57 11.54
CA LEU A 150 4.01 16.72 11.78
C LEU A 150 4.32 18.22 11.85
N VAL A 151 4.53 18.74 13.08
CA VAL A 151 4.62 20.16 13.35
C VAL A 151 6.06 20.59 13.52
N SER A 152 6.46 21.63 12.77
CA SER A 152 7.77 22.26 12.81
C SER A 152 7.64 23.77 13.06
N GLU A 153 8.64 24.38 13.68
CA GLU A 153 8.67 25.84 13.87
C GLU A 153 9.52 26.49 12.77
N LEU A 154 8.96 27.47 12.08
CA LEU A 154 9.63 28.30 11.08
C LEU A 154 9.65 29.76 11.53
N SER A 155 10.79 30.43 11.38
CA SER A 155 10.93 31.85 11.64
C SER A 155 11.42 32.57 10.39
N PHE A 156 10.86 33.74 10.12
CA PHE A 156 11.21 34.56 8.97
C PHE A 156 11.56 35.97 9.47
N GLU A 157 12.68 36.49 9.01
CA GLU A 157 12.99 37.91 9.17
C GLU A 157 12.10 38.76 8.25
N PRO A 158 12.00 40.13 8.48
CA PRO A 158 11.21 40.97 7.62
C PRO A 158 11.57 40.86 6.15
N GLY A 159 10.60 40.55 5.30
CA GLY A 159 10.78 40.37 3.86
C GLY A 159 11.59 39.14 3.45
N GLU A 160 11.98 38.26 4.37
CA GLU A 160 12.79 37.08 4.07
C GLU A 160 12.05 36.12 3.18
N GLU A 161 12.77 35.65 2.13
CA GLU A 161 12.42 34.49 1.32
C GLU A 161 13.17 33.27 1.85
N LYS A 162 12.44 32.17 2.09
CA LYS A 162 13.00 30.96 2.68
C LYS A 162 12.57 29.72 1.90
N ALA A 163 13.56 28.94 1.46
CA ALA A 163 13.31 27.63 0.89
C ALA A 163 13.00 26.61 1.99
N VAL A 164 11.88 25.91 1.85
CA VAL A 164 11.47 24.80 2.71
C VAL A 164 11.36 23.56 1.83
N ARG A 165 12.03 22.47 2.22
CA ARG A 165 11.96 21.18 1.52
C ARG A 165 11.41 20.13 2.46
N ILE A 166 10.48 19.34 1.96
CA ILE A 166 9.93 18.13 2.63
C ILE A 166 10.18 16.94 1.75
N ALA A 167 10.53 15.81 2.36
CA ALA A 167 10.61 14.53 1.69
C ALA A 167 10.05 13.43 2.59
N PHE A 168 9.33 12.48 2.02
CA PHE A 168 8.80 11.31 2.71
C PHE A 168 8.48 10.19 1.72
N ARG A 169 8.17 9.00 2.25
CA ARG A 169 7.64 7.88 1.47
C ARG A 169 6.22 7.54 1.94
N SER A 170 5.38 7.18 0.99
CA SER A 170 3.98 6.81 1.26
C SER A 170 3.67 5.46 0.64
N SER A 171 3.15 4.52 1.43
CA SER A 171 2.49 3.34 0.89
C SER A 171 1.21 3.75 0.16
N TYR A 172 0.74 2.92 -0.74
CA TYR A 172 -0.55 3.16 -1.39
C TYR A 172 -1.68 2.60 -0.52
N PRO A 173 -2.71 3.41 -0.22
CA PRO A 173 -3.95 2.85 0.27
C PRO A 173 -4.55 1.93 -0.78
N GLU A 174 -4.88 0.71 -0.41
CA GLU A 174 -5.68 -0.18 -1.23
C GLU A 174 -7.15 0.05 -0.92
N GLU A 175 -7.89 0.45 -1.93
CA GLU A 175 -9.35 0.46 -1.86
C GLU A 175 -9.83 -0.90 -2.38
N ILE A 176 -10.47 -1.68 -1.50
CA ILE A 176 -11.04 -2.98 -1.84
C ILE A 176 -12.56 -2.85 -1.69
N TRP A 177 -13.29 -3.21 -2.72
CA TRP A 177 -14.75 -3.25 -2.65
C TRP A 177 -15.29 -4.55 -3.24
N SER A 178 -16.32 -5.09 -2.61
CA SER A 178 -17.04 -6.25 -3.09
C SER A 178 -17.94 -5.84 -4.25
N VAL A 179 -17.87 -6.56 -5.35
CA VAL A 179 -18.76 -6.41 -6.51
C VAL A 179 -19.87 -7.44 -6.45
N SER A 180 -19.60 -8.60 -5.86
CA SER A 180 -20.54 -9.69 -5.57
C SER A 180 -19.97 -10.53 -4.42
N ASP A 181 -20.72 -11.50 -3.92
CA ASP A 181 -20.29 -12.37 -2.81
C ASP A 181 -18.97 -13.13 -3.09
N ASP A 182 -18.60 -13.27 -4.36
CA ASP A 182 -17.44 -14.03 -4.82
C ASP A 182 -16.41 -13.20 -5.62
N SER A 183 -16.59 -11.87 -5.68
CA SER A 183 -15.69 -11.00 -6.44
C SER A 183 -15.35 -9.72 -5.72
N PHE A 184 -14.08 -9.36 -5.78
CA PHE A 184 -13.53 -8.14 -5.21
C PHE A 184 -12.83 -7.34 -6.30
N THR A 185 -12.95 -6.03 -6.20
CA THR A 185 -12.14 -5.11 -6.98
C THR A 185 -11.22 -4.37 -6.04
N SER A 186 -9.96 -4.24 -6.39
CA SER A 186 -8.99 -3.44 -5.65
C SER A 186 -8.26 -2.47 -6.57
N ALA A 187 -7.96 -1.29 -6.05
CA ALA A 187 -7.12 -0.31 -6.71
C ALA A 187 -6.18 0.33 -5.70
N ALA A 188 -4.97 0.63 -6.11
CA ALA A 188 -4.02 1.37 -5.29
C ALA A 188 -4.04 2.83 -5.73
N VAL A 189 -4.59 3.71 -4.89
CA VAL A 189 -4.78 5.13 -5.19
C VAL A 189 -3.96 5.97 -4.23
N PHE A 190 -3.02 6.73 -4.77
CA PHE A 190 -2.29 7.75 -4.03
C PHE A 190 -3.11 9.03 -4.00
N LYS A 191 -3.20 9.68 -2.84
CA LYS A 191 -3.93 10.92 -2.65
C LYS A 191 -3.03 11.98 -2.01
N TYR A 192 -3.22 13.24 -2.39
CA TYR A 192 -2.46 14.38 -1.84
C TYR A 192 -3.34 15.63 -1.79
N ARG A 193 -3.41 16.28 -0.63
CA ARG A 193 -4.23 17.47 -0.43
C ARG A 193 -3.47 18.75 -0.76
N LEU A 194 -3.74 19.32 -1.92
CA LEU A 194 -3.25 20.64 -2.27
C LEU A 194 -4.07 21.74 -1.55
N SER A 195 -5.37 21.47 -1.31
CA SER A 195 -6.32 22.42 -0.71
C SER A 195 -5.92 22.95 0.67
N THR A 196 -5.10 22.21 1.43
CA THR A 196 -4.61 22.68 2.75
C THR A 196 -3.69 23.89 2.64
N ALA A 197 -3.11 24.17 1.48
CA ALA A 197 -2.28 25.34 1.24
C ALA A 197 -3.08 26.67 1.14
N ALA A 198 -4.41 26.63 1.08
CA ALA A 198 -5.27 27.83 1.10
C ALA A 198 -5.20 28.65 2.41
N CYS A 199 -4.45 28.20 3.41
CA CYS A 199 -4.23 28.95 4.65
C CYS A 199 -3.15 30.03 4.55
N TRP A 200 -2.30 30.01 3.52
CA TRP A 200 -1.22 30.97 3.32
C TRP A 200 -1.70 32.31 2.77
N SER A 201 -0.85 33.35 2.86
CA SER A 201 -1.18 34.68 2.34
C SER A 201 -1.36 34.64 0.83
N GLY A 202 -2.55 34.96 0.36
CA GLY A 202 -2.88 35.03 -1.06
C GLY A 202 -2.75 33.70 -1.79
N THR A 203 -2.54 33.77 -3.10
CA THR A 203 -2.39 32.59 -3.97
C THR A 203 -0.97 32.02 -3.91
N ILE A 204 -0.81 30.73 -4.21
CA ILE A 204 0.48 30.14 -4.58
C ILE A 204 0.92 30.83 -5.88
N GLY A 205 2.09 31.50 -5.87
CA GLY A 205 2.55 32.33 -6.99
C GLY A 205 2.75 31.51 -8.27
N THR A 206 3.67 30.56 -8.24
CA THR A 206 3.91 29.58 -9.32
C THR A 206 3.98 28.18 -8.74
N GLY A 207 3.76 27.16 -9.57
CA GLY A 207 3.99 25.80 -9.14
C GLY A 207 4.09 24.81 -10.28
N ARG A 208 4.76 23.70 -9.97
CA ARG A 208 4.92 22.56 -10.88
C ARG A 208 4.76 21.25 -10.12
N ILE A 209 3.83 20.42 -10.54
CA ILE A 209 3.61 19.09 -10.03
C ILE A 209 4.02 18.08 -11.09
N VAL A 210 4.90 17.14 -10.73
CA VAL A 210 5.40 16.10 -11.63
C VAL A 210 5.16 14.72 -11.01
N LEU A 211 4.43 13.88 -11.73
CA LEU A 211 4.18 12.48 -11.36
C LEU A 211 5.02 11.60 -12.28
N ARG A 212 5.90 10.77 -11.71
CA ARG A 212 6.83 9.93 -12.45
C ARG A 212 6.61 8.44 -12.17
N PRO A 213 6.50 7.57 -13.19
CA PRO A 213 6.50 6.13 -13.00
C PRO A 213 7.95 5.65 -12.75
N ALA A 214 8.35 5.54 -11.47
CA ALA A 214 9.73 5.23 -11.06
C ALA A 214 9.98 3.74 -10.76
N GLY A 215 8.98 2.90 -10.83
CA GLY A 215 9.05 1.45 -10.58
C GLY A 215 7.81 0.71 -11.06
N ILE A 216 6.89 1.44 -11.66
CA ILE A 216 5.68 0.92 -12.30
C ILE A 216 5.69 1.24 -13.80
N PRO A 217 4.98 0.47 -14.64
CA PRO A 217 4.80 0.82 -16.05
C PRO A 217 4.10 2.19 -16.20
N ALA A 218 4.55 3.02 -17.15
CA ALA A 218 3.98 4.35 -17.38
C ALA A 218 2.46 4.34 -17.68
N ASP A 219 1.98 3.26 -18.30
CA ASP A 219 0.57 3.07 -18.59
C ASP A 219 -0.27 2.64 -17.39
N ASP A 220 0.36 2.28 -16.28
CA ASP A 220 -0.31 1.95 -15.03
C ASP A 220 -0.57 3.20 -14.17
N LEU A 221 0.13 4.29 -14.46
CA LEU A 221 -0.05 5.57 -13.77
C LEU A 221 -1.17 6.39 -14.43
N LYS A 222 -2.23 6.65 -13.68
CA LYS A 222 -3.39 7.39 -14.20
C LYS A 222 -3.83 8.48 -13.23
N VAL A 223 -4.01 9.68 -13.75
CA VAL A 223 -4.57 10.80 -12.98
C VAL A 223 -6.09 10.63 -12.94
N LEU A 224 -6.63 10.41 -11.74
CA LEU A 224 -8.08 10.36 -11.51
C LEU A 224 -8.63 11.76 -11.22
N LYS A 225 -7.84 12.59 -10.49
CA LYS A 225 -8.19 13.95 -10.10
C LYS A 225 -6.93 14.79 -9.84
N PRO A 226 -6.88 16.05 -10.29
CA PRO A 226 -7.76 16.72 -11.25
C PRO A 226 -7.35 16.38 -12.70
N VAL A 227 -8.23 15.72 -13.45
CA VAL A 227 -7.92 15.21 -14.81
C VAL A 227 -7.48 16.31 -15.77
N ASN A 228 -8.13 17.47 -15.73
CA ASN A 228 -7.94 18.54 -16.71
C ASN A 228 -6.71 19.43 -16.42
N ARG A 229 -6.00 19.21 -15.33
CA ARG A 229 -4.82 20.01 -14.93
C ARG A 229 -3.52 19.42 -15.45
N PHE A 230 -3.44 18.11 -15.54
CA PHE A 230 -2.22 17.42 -15.95
C PHE A 230 -2.13 17.21 -17.45
N LYS A 231 -0.91 17.32 -17.98
CA LYS A 231 -0.54 16.98 -19.36
C LYS A 231 0.55 15.92 -19.34
N LYS A 232 0.53 15.00 -20.31
CA LYS A 232 1.59 14.00 -20.47
C LYS A 232 2.81 14.65 -21.13
N GLU A 233 3.98 14.55 -20.48
CA GLU A 233 5.30 14.94 -20.98
C GLU A 233 6.20 13.70 -20.96
N GLY A 234 6.32 13.00 -22.09
CA GLY A 234 6.91 11.67 -22.16
C GLY A 234 6.11 10.67 -21.31
N ASP A 235 6.77 9.98 -20.38
CA ASP A 235 6.13 9.05 -19.45
C ASP A 235 5.55 9.73 -18.19
N ASN A 236 5.84 11.01 -18.00
CA ASN A 236 5.42 11.78 -16.83
C ASN A 236 4.08 12.47 -17.05
N TRP A 237 3.37 12.71 -15.94
CA TRP A 237 2.26 13.64 -15.89
C TRP A 237 2.72 14.93 -15.23
N VAL A 238 2.45 16.09 -15.86
CA VAL A 238 2.92 17.39 -15.40
C VAL A 238 1.76 18.38 -15.35
N TRP A 239 1.69 19.11 -14.24
CA TRP A 239 0.79 20.25 -14.07
C TRP A 239 1.62 21.48 -13.66
N ASN A 240 1.61 22.52 -14.51
CA ASN A 240 2.16 23.83 -14.18
C ASN A 240 0.99 24.79 -13.91
N PHE A 241 1.14 25.65 -12.91
CA PHE A 241 0.14 26.65 -12.57
C PHE A 241 0.77 27.95 -12.12
N ASP A 242 0.00 29.03 -12.26
CA ASP A 242 0.34 30.38 -11.81
C ASP A 242 -0.85 30.95 -11.01
N ASN A 243 -0.57 31.64 -9.90
CA ASN A 243 -1.56 32.30 -9.03
C ASN A 243 -2.73 31.36 -8.64
N LEU A 244 -2.40 30.18 -8.17
CA LEU A 244 -3.39 29.17 -7.76
C LEU A 244 -3.88 29.45 -6.33
N GLU A 245 -5.19 29.63 -6.17
CA GLU A 245 -5.88 29.48 -4.89
C GLU A 245 -6.38 28.02 -4.80
N PRO A 246 -5.71 27.14 -4.08
CA PRO A 246 -6.03 25.72 -4.13
C PRO A 246 -7.38 25.43 -3.45
N ALA A 247 -8.19 24.64 -4.12
CA ALA A 247 -9.47 24.15 -3.64
C ALA A 247 -9.48 22.63 -3.57
N MET A 248 -10.47 22.04 -2.93
CA MET A 248 -10.63 20.58 -2.88
C MET A 248 -10.69 19.93 -4.25
N ALA A 249 -11.13 20.68 -5.29
CA ALA A 249 -11.11 20.20 -6.67
C ALA A 249 -9.69 20.02 -7.23
N ASP A 250 -8.70 20.63 -6.61
CA ASP A 250 -7.29 20.57 -7.00
C ASP A 250 -6.49 19.50 -6.22
N ASP A 251 -7.11 18.83 -5.24
CA ASP A 251 -6.51 17.70 -4.53
C ASP A 251 -6.24 16.54 -5.50
N LEU A 252 -5.12 15.84 -5.29
CA LEU A 252 -4.68 14.81 -6.21
C LEU A 252 -5.24 13.44 -5.82
N GLU A 253 -5.74 12.72 -6.81
CA GLU A 253 -6.04 11.29 -6.73
C GLU A 253 -5.39 10.60 -7.93
N ILE A 254 -4.43 9.73 -7.67
CA ILE A 254 -3.59 9.11 -8.69
C ILE A 254 -3.66 7.59 -8.54
N GLU A 255 -4.20 6.91 -9.55
CA GLU A 255 -4.14 5.47 -9.61
C GLU A 255 -2.69 5.05 -9.91
N ALA A 256 -2.05 4.40 -8.93
CA ALA A 256 -0.67 3.93 -9.02
C ALA A 256 -0.59 2.48 -9.55
N LYS A 257 -1.69 1.74 -9.44
CA LYS A 257 -1.84 0.39 -10.02
C LYS A 257 -3.21 0.28 -10.64
N PRO A 258 -3.32 -0.35 -11.82
CA PRO A 258 -4.61 -0.50 -12.47
C PRO A 258 -5.54 -1.36 -11.61
N GLU A 259 -6.82 -1.11 -11.78
CA GLU A 259 -7.88 -1.91 -11.16
C GLU A 259 -7.65 -3.39 -11.42
N VAL A 260 -7.69 -4.18 -10.36
CA VAL A 260 -7.59 -5.63 -10.37
C VAL A 260 -8.91 -6.21 -9.88
N LYS A 261 -9.54 -7.05 -10.68
CA LYS A 261 -10.73 -7.80 -10.28
C LYS A 261 -10.33 -9.23 -9.93
N SER A 262 -10.63 -9.63 -8.71
CA SER A 262 -10.36 -10.98 -8.22
C SER A 262 -11.66 -11.74 -7.97
N TYR A 263 -11.70 -12.97 -8.41
CA TYR A 263 -12.85 -13.86 -8.29
C TYR A 263 -12.41 -15.16 -7.63
N GLY A 264 -12.89 -15.41 -6.42
CA GLY A 264 -12.70 -16.68 -5.72
C GLY A 264 -13.63 -17.77 -6.25
N ARG A 265 -13.32 -19.04 -5.95
CA ARG A 265 -14.22 -20.13 -6.21
C ARG A 265 -15.26 -20.22 -5.11
N MET A 266 -16.54 -20.00 -5.45
CA MET A 266 -17.67 -20.18 -4.55
C MET A 266 -18.50 -21.41 -4.97
N GLU A 267 -18.93 -22.19 -4.01
CA GLU A 267 -19.89 -23.30 -4.22
C GLU A 267 -21.07 -23.09 -3.25
N ASN A 268 -22.27 -22.93 -3.80
CA ASN A 268 -23.51 -22.75 -3.04
C ASN A 268 -23.49 -21.55 -2.06
N GLY A 269 -22.84 -20.45 -2.43
CA GLY A 269 -22.76 -19.24 -1.58
C GLY A 269 -21.80 -19.34 -0.39
N GLN A 270 -20.96 -20.38 -0.35
CA GLN A 270 -19.87 -20.53 0.61
C GLN A 270 -18.55 -20.69 -0.13
N TYR A 271 -17.44 -20.25 0.48
CA TYR A 271 -16.13 -20.55 -0.08
C TYR A 271 -15.95 -22.07 -0.21
N ALA A 272 -15.61 -22.50 -1.41
CA ALA A 272 -15.43 -23.92 -1.67
C ALA A 272 -14.28 -24.47 -0.82
N THR A 273 -14.56 -25.55 -0.10
CA THR A 273 -13.51 -26.32 0.56
C THR A 273 -12.68 -27.04 -0.50
N GLY A 274 -11.36 -26.91 -0.44
CA GLY A 274 -10.43 -27.55 -1.35
C GLY A 274 -9.36 -26.59 -1.88
N PRO A 275 -8.60 -27.01 -2.91
CA PRO A 275 -7.50 -26.20 -3.44
C PRO A 275 -7.97 -24.82 -3.84
N LEU A 276 -7.26 -23.78 -3.38
CA LEU A 276 -7.54 -22.40 -3.74
C LEU A 276 -7.52 -22.26 -5.27
N VAL A 277 -8.53 -21.58 -5.81
CA VAL A 277 -8.56 -21.14 -7.20
C VAL A 277 -9.07 -19.69 -7.22
N THR A 278 -8.18 -18.77 -7.56
CA THR A 278 -8.52 -17.35 -7.71
C THR A 278 -8.23 -16.90 -9.13
N TYR A 279 -9.21 -16.31 -9.78
CA TYR A 279 -9.05 -15.68 -11.07
C TYR A 279 -8.83 -14.18 -10.90
N THR A 280 -7.91 -13.61 -11.67
CA THR A 280 -7.60 -12.19 -11.62
C THR A 280 -7.65 -11.60 -13.02
N GLU A 281 -8.41 -10.53 -13.19
CA GLU A 281 -8.41 -9.73 -14.41
C GLU A 281 -7.58 -8.46 -14.20
N ARG A 282 -6.68 -8.20 -15.15
CA ARG A 282 -5.93 -6.95 -15.21
C ARG A 282 -5.81 -6.50 -16.66
N LYS A 283 -6.38 -5.33 -17.00
CA LYS A 283 -6.36 -4.79 -18.39
C LYS A 283 -6.86 -5.79 -19.43
N GLY A 284 -7.95 -6.49 -19.14
CA GLY A 284 -8.53 -7.50 -20.02
C GLY A 284 -7.74 -8.81 -20.15
N LYS A 285 -6.64 -8.96 -19.42
CA LYS A 285 -5.87 -10.20 -19.35
C LYS A 285 -6.24 -10.97 -18.08
N TRP A 286 -6.50 -12.24 -18.24
CA TRP A 286 -6.89 -13.14 -17.17
C TRP A 286 -5.73 -14.02 -16.72
N THR A 287 -5.57 -14.14 -15.42
CA THR A 287 -4.69 -15.13 -14.78
C THR A 287 -5.49 -15.95 -13.78
N MET A 288 -4.96 -17.09 -13.41
CA MET A 288 -5.50 -17.96 -12.39
C MET A 288 -4.37 -18.37 -11.46
N SER A 289 -4.53 -18.09 -10.17
CA SER A 289 -3.69 -18.63 -9.10
C SER A 289 -4.39 -19.86 -8.51
N HIS A 290 -3.65 -20.95 -8.33
CA HIS A 290 -4.23 -22.19 -7.81
C HIS A 290 -3.23 -23.02 -7.02
N SER A 291 -3.74 -23.81 -6.05
CA SER A 291 -3.01 -24.87 -5.34
C SER A 291 -3.46 -26.28 -5.76
N ASN A 292 -4.00 -26.43 -6.98
CA ASN A 292 -4.49 -27.70 -7.50
C ASN A 292 -3.36 -28.56 -8.08
N TYR A 293 -2.64 -29.27 -7.22
CA TYR A 293 -1.51 -30.13 -7.54
C TYR A 293 -1.43 -31.32 -6.54
N LYS A 294 -0.66 -32.33 -6.89
CA LYS A 294 -0.13 -33.29 -5.92
C LYS A 294 1.22 -32.78 -5.43
N VAL A 295 1.48 -32.89 -4.14
CA VAL A 295 2.75 -32.48 -3.53
C VAL A 295 3.37 -33.62 -2.75
N THR A 296 4.69 -33.69 -2.77
CA THR A 296 5.52 -34.58 -1.94
C THR A 296 6.69 -33.81 -1.37
N ALA A 297 7.18 -34.24 -0.23
CA ALA A 297 8.33 -33.63 0.45
C ALA A 297 9.48 -34.63 0.61
N SER A 298 10.71 -34.15 0.75
CA SER A 298 11.88 -34.96 1.11
C SER A 298 11.76 -35.58 2.48
N SER A 299 11.26 -34.80 3.44
CA SER A 299 10.98 -35.22 4.81
C SER A 299 9.77 -34.46 5.35
N THR A 300 9.28 -34.89 6.50
CA THR A 300 8.14 -34.26 7.20
C THR A 300 8.28 -34.49 8.70
N LEU A 301 8.10 -33.45 9.47
CA LEU A 301 8.07 -33.55 10.93
C LEU A 301 6.90 -34.47 11.37
N PRO A 302 7.09 -35.36 12.32
CA PRO A 302 6.02 -36.18 12.85
C PRO A 302 4.86 -35.35 13.41
N ALA A 303 3.63 -35.79 13.14
CA ALA A 303 2.45 -35.13 13.69
C ALA A 303 2.46 -35.17 15.22
N GLU A 304 2.06 -34.08 15.85
CA GLU A 304 1.90 -33.96 17.30
C GLU A 304 0.44 -33.68 17.65
N LYS A 305 -0.22 -34.61 18.34
CA LYS A 305 -1.65 -34.51 18.68
C LYS A 305 -2.50 -34.26 17.44
N ASP A 306 -3.14 -33.09 17.37
CA ASP A 306 -3.99 -32.68 16.26
C ASP A 306 -3.24 -31.84 15.21
N LEU A 307 -1.94 -31.55 15.43
CA LEU A 307 -1.10 -30.77 14.52
C LEU A 307 -0.49 -31.66 13.44
N ARG A 308 -0.66 -31.29 12.21
CA ARG A 308 -0.12 -31.95 11.03
C ARG A 308 0.90 -31.05 10.34
N TYR A 309 1.98 -31.66 9.85
CA TYR A 309 3.10 -30.96 9.21
C TYR A 309 3.41 -31.53 7.82
N ASP A 310 2.52 -32.36 7.28
CA ASP A 310 2.73 -33.03 5.99
C ASP A 310 2.69 -32.04 4.82
N ALA A 311 3.19 -32.48 3.66
CA ALA A 311 3.32 -31.63 2.47
C ALA A 311 1.98 -31.06 1.98
N ASP A 312 0.85 -31.70 2.27
CA ASP A 312 -0.46 -31.21 1.83
C ASP A 312 -0.89 -29.93 2.55
N GLN A 313 -0.27 -29.58 3.68
CA GLN A 313 -0.52 -28.32 4.38
C GLN A 313 -0.24 -27.08 3.50
N VAL A 314 0.65 -27.17 2.50
CA VAL A 314 0.95 -26.03 1.61
C VAL A 314 -0.14 -25.74 0.56
N LYS A 315 -1.22 -26.52 0.53
CA LYS A 315 -2.36 -26.30 -0.40
C LYS A 315 -3.38 -25.30 0.13
N GLU A 316 -3.50 -25.23 1.45
CA GLU A 316 -4.55 -24.48 2.15
C GLU A 316 -3.96 -23.16 2.65
N LEU A 317 -3.76 -22.22 1.71
CA LEU A 317 -3.06 -20.95 1.93
C LEU A 317 -3.66 -20.05 3.05
N TRP A 318 -4.88 -20.36 3.49
CA TRP A 318 -5.62 -19.62 4.52
C TRP A 318 -5.84 -20.45 5.79
N ASP A 319 -5.33 -21.70 5.79
CA ASP A 319 -5.42 -22.54 6.97
C ASP A 319 -4.24 -22.26 7.92
N ASP A 320 -4.45 -22.57 9.18
CA ASP A 320 -3.48 -22.37 10.27
C ASP A 320 -2.28 -23.34 10.20
N GLY A 321 -2.14 -24.11 9.12
CA GLY A 321 -1.14 -25.16 8.93
C GLY A 321 0.14 -24.70 8.20
N ALA A 322 1.17 -25.54 8.30
CA ALA A 322 2.39 -25.42 7.52
C ALA A 322 3.02 -26.79 7.32
N TRP A 323 3.61 -27.05 6.15
CA TRP A 323 4.59 -28.10 6.04
C TRP A 323 5.82 -27.74 6.86
N SER A 324 6.31 -28.71 7.62
CA SER A 324 7.58 -28.60 8.34
C SER A 324 8.46 -29.76 7.97
N GLU A 325 9.69 -29.52 7.59
CA GLU A 325 10.64 -30.58 7.28
C GLU A 325 11.01 -31.37 8.57
N GLY A 326 11.43 -32.64 8.41
CA GLY A 326 11.74 -33.54 9.52
C GLY A 326 13.19 -33.98 9.62
N ALA A 327 14.10 -33.34 8.87
CA ALA A 327 15.52 -33.60 8.92
C ALA A 327 16.17 -32.82 10.09
N ALA A 328 17.38 -33.16 10.45
CA ALA A 328 18.12 -32.39 11.47
C ALA A 328 18.69 -31.10 10.90
N GLY A 329 18.45 -29.98 11.58
CA GLY A 329 18.96 -28.63 11.23
C GLY A 329 17.94 -27.79 10.49
N PRO A 330 18.36 -26.71 9.80
CA PRO A 330 17.47 -25.71 9.23
C PRO A 330 16.88 -26.08 7.84
N GLY A 331 16.75 -27.36 7.50
CA GLY A 331 16.13 -27.84 6.28
C GLY A 331 16.89 -27.53 4.98
N ILE A 332 18.21 -27.30 5.05
CA ILE A 332 19.01 -27.02 3.85
C ILE A 332 19.19 -28.31 3.03
N GLY A 333 18.78 -28.26 1.75
CA GLY A 333 18.75 -29.41 0.84
C GLY A 333 17.40 -30.14 0.83
N GLU A 334 16.52 -29.88 1.80
CA GLU A 334 15.15 -30.38 1.80
C GLU A 334 14.35 -29.76 0.64
N TRP A 335 13.30 -30.44 0.20
CA TRP A 335 12.56 -30.01 -0.97
C TRP A 335 11.07 -30.38 -0.90
N LEU A 336 10.29 -29.60 -1.63
CA LEU A 336 8.92 -29.88 -2.02
C LEU A 336 8.85 -30.09 -3.53
N GLU A 337 8.14 -31.15 -3.98
CA GLU A 337 7.89 -31.41 -5.39
C GLU A 337 6.39 -31.41 -5.68
N PHE A 338 6.00 -30.60 -6.64
CA PHE A 338 4.62 -30.37 -7.03
C PHE A 338 4.36 -30.93 -8.43
N LYS A 339 3.19 -31.55 -8.62
CA LYS A 339 2.69 -32.04 -9.91
C LYS A 339 1.32 -31.42 -10.17
N PRO A 340 1.24 -30.27 -10.90
CA PRO A 340 -0.03 -29.65 -11.27
C PRO A 340 -0.97 -30.65 -11.94
N GLN A 341 -2.26 -30.63 -11.58
CA GLN A 341 -3.24 -31.55 -12.19
C GLN A 341 -3.48 -31.23 -13.67
N VAL A 342 -3.40 -29.94 -14.03
CA VAL A 342 -3.49 -29.47 -15.41
C VAL A 342 -2.20 -28.72 -15.76
N PRO A 343 -1.27 -29.35 -16.49
CA PRO A 343 -0.03 -28.70 -16.89
C PRO A 343 -0.28 -27.51 -17.80
N LYS A 344 0.22 -26.33 -17.39
CA LYS A 344 0.21 -25.09 -18.16
C LYS A 344 1.56 -24.36 -17.99
N PRO A 345 1.93 -23.44 -18.90
CA PRO A 345 3.04 -22.54 -18.66
C PRO A 345 2.78 -21.71 -17.40
N LEU A 346 3.76 -21.67 -16.51
CA LEU A 346 3.68 -20.85 -15.30
C LEU A 346 4.13 -19.42 -15.57
N ARG A 347 3.43 -18.45 -15.00
CA ARG A 347 3.85 -17.06 -14.94
C ARG A 347 4.62 -16.75 -13.66
N ALA A 348 4.14 -17.32 -12.56
CA ALA A 348 4.74 -17.14 -11.26
C ALA A 348 4.45 -18.33 -10.34
N ILE A 349 5.26 -18.41 -9.29
CA ILE A 349 5.03 -19.24 -8.11
C ILE A 349 4.92 -18.27 -6.96
N GLU A 350 3.90 -18.39 -6.14
CA GLU A 350 3.75 -17.65 -4.90
C GLU A 350 4.01 -18.60 -3.74
N ILE A 351 4.87 -18.19 -2.82
CA ILE A 351 5.21 -18.93 -1.60
C ILE A 351 4.84 -18.11 -0.37
N TYR A 352 4.23 -18.76 0.62
CA TYR A 352 4.01 -18.26 1.97
C TYR A 352 5.10 -18.83 2.87
N PRO A 353 6.20 -18.08 3.10
CA PRO A 353 7.37 -18.59 3.81
C PRO A 353 7.10 -18.73 5.30
N GLY A 354 7.70 -19.74 5.92
CA GLY A 354 7.60 -19.96 7.37
C GLY A 354 6.26 -20.51 7.81
N TYR A 355 6.01 -20.48 9.13
CA TYR A 355 4.72 -20.77 9.72
C TYR A 355 3.93 -19.45 9.81
N ALA A 356 3.18 -19.15 8.79
CA ALA A 356 2.64 -17.81 8.53
C ALA A 356 1.34 -17.48 9.28
N LYS A 357 0.86 -18.36 10.17
CA LYS A 357 -0.35 -18.17 10.97
C LYS A 357 -0.36 -16.84 11.74
N ASP A 358 0.75 -16.50 12.36
CA ASP A 358 0.97 -15.24 13.06
C ASP A 358 2.47 -14.90 13.13
N ASP A 359 2.79 -13.66 13.46
CA ASP A 359 4.18 -13.17 13.55
C ASP A 359 5.00 -13.89 14.62
N THR A 360 4.38 -14.43 15.67
CA THR A 360 5.08 -15.16 16.73
C THR A 360 5.56 -16.51 16.22
N LEU A 361 4.69 -17.27 15.56
CA LEU A 361 5.02 -18.54 14.95
C LEU A 361 5.96 -18.37 13.75
N PHE A 362 5.74 -17.35 12.93
CA PHE A 362 6.64 -17.01 11.84
C PHE A 362 8.08 -16.79 12.31
N LYS A 363 8.27 -16.01 13.36
CA LYS A 363 9.61 -15.72 13.94
C LYS A 363 10.18 -16.91 14.74
N ALA A 364 9.32 -17.76 15.29
CA ALA A 364 9.75 -18.91 16.11
C ALA A 364 10.42 -20.00 15.27
N ASN A 365 9.97 -20.23 14.04
CA ASN A 365 10.42 -21.31 13.16
C ASN A 365 11.41 -20.81 12.10
N ALA A 366 12.23 -21.74 11.55
CA ALA A 366 13.04 -21.42 10.39
C ALA A 366 12.15 -21.28 9.12
N ARG A 367 12.61 -20.52 8.16
CA ARG A 367 11.85 -20.19 6.94
C ARG A 367 12.76 -20.02 5.75
N PRO A 368 12.25 -20.29 4.52
CA PRO A 368 13.04 -20.18 3.30
C PRO A 368 13.66 -18.80 3.15
N LYS A 369 14.97 -18.75 2.81
CA LYS A 369 15.70 -17.55 2.45
C LYS A 369 16.16 -17.59 1.01
N LYS A 370 16.54 -18.77 0.51
CA LYS A 370 16.92 -19.01 -0.87
C LYS A 370 16.41 -20.35 -1.34
N VAL A 371 15.74 -20.34 -2.49
CA VAL A 371 15.12 -21.54 -3.07
C VAL A 371 15.64 -21.75 -4.47
N LEU A 372 16.09 -23.00 -4.79
CA LEU A 372 16.32 -23.45 -6.14
C LEU A 372 15.03 -24.04 -6.69
N ILE A 373 14.57 -23.53 -7.81
CA ILE A 373 13.37 -23.99 -8.50
C ILE A 373 13.77 -24.70 -9.77
N ARG A 374 13.24 -25.93 -9.94
CA ARG A 374 13.42 -26.73 -11.15
C ARG A 374 12.07 -27.06 -11.78
N LEU A 375 11.92 -26.74 -13.07
CA LEU A 375 10.72 -26.98 -13.85
C LEU A 375 10.98 -28.12 -14.87
N ASN A 376 10.19 -29.17 -14.83
CA ASN A 376 10.24 -30.35 -15.76
C ASN A 376 11.65 -30.96 -15.90
N ASP A 377 12.54 -30.81 -14.93
CA ASP A 377 13.97 -31.15 -15.03
C ASP A 377 14.74 -30.47 -16.20
N GLU A 378 14.18 -29.43 -16.80
CA GLU A 378 14.73 -28.72 -17.97
C GLU A 378 15.23 -27.32 -17.65
N LYS A 379 14.57 -26.61 -16.74
CA LYS A 379 14.89 -25.21 -16.38
C LYS A 379 15.11 -25.11 -14.90
N GLU A 380 16.25 -24.51 -14.52
CA GLU A 380 16.57 -24.18 -13.13
C GLU A 380 16.81 -22.69 -12.96
N PHE A 381 16.41 -22.16 -11.82
CA PHE A 381 16.73 -20.82 -11.37
C PHE A 381 16.58 -20.70 -9.85
N THR A 382 17.22 -19.71 -9.26
CA THR A 382 17.12 -19.43 -7.82
C THR A 382 16.26 -18.20 -7.56
N ALA A 383 15.60 -18.18 -6.40
CA ALA A 383 14.88 -17.03 -5.88
C ALA A 383 15.31 -16.76 -4.44
N ASP A 384 15.49 -15.49 -4.10
CA ASP A 384 15.70 -15.02 -2.73
C ASP A 384 14.34 -14.66 -2.14
N ILE A 385 14.08 -15.18 -0.93
CA ILE A 385 12.82 -14.97 -0.20
C ILE A 385 13.08 -13.99 0.94
N PRO A 386 12.41 -12.85 1.00
CA PRO A 386 12.56 -11.87 2.07
C PRO A 386 12.07 -12.41 3.42
N ASP A 387 12.64 -11.92 4.52
CA ASP A 387 12.23 -12.27 5.88
C ASP A 387 10.99 -11.48 6.31
N LYS A 388 9.84 -11.86 5.73
CA LYS A 388 8.55 -11.20 5.97
C LYS A 388 7.42 -12.21 6.02
N ASN A 389 6.48 -12.00 6.94
CA ASN A 389 5.25 -12.79 7.05
C ASN A 389 4.21 -12.29 6.04
N GLU A 390 4.54 -12.41 4.76
CA GLU A 390 3.68 -12.06 3.62
C GLU A 390 3.96 -13.00 2.44
N PRO A 391 3.00 -13.25 1.55
CA PRO A 391 3.23 -14.04 0.35
C PRO A 391 4.31 -13.38 -0.53
N HIS A 392 5.20 -14.21 -1.08
CA HIS A 392 6.25 -13.76 -1.98
C HIS A 392 6.08 -14.36 -3.36
N ARG A 393 5.97 -13.48 -4.36
CA ARG A 393 5.76 -13.86 -5.76
C ARG A 393 7.09 -14.00 -6.50
N ILE A 394 7.36 -15.20 -7.01
CA ILE A 394 8.54 -15.56 -7.79
C ILE A 394 8.14 -15.63 -9.26
N SER A 395 8.60 -14.70 -10.09
CA SER A 395 8.30 -14.68 -11.53
C SER A 395 9.01 -15.81 -12.27
N VAL A 396 8.28 -16.51 -13.13
CA VAL A 396 8.85 -17.51 -14.05
C VAL A 396 9.09 -16.84 -15.41
N VAL A 397 10.36 -16.67 -15.78
CA VAL A 397 10.76 -15.98 -17.01
C VAL A 397 11.48 -16.94 -17.95
N GLY A 398 11.14 -16.89 -19.24
CA GLY A 398 11.82 -17.64 -20.28
C GLY A 398 11.55 -19.15 -20.26
N TYR A 399 10.38 -19.56 -19.79
CA TYR A 399 9.92 -20.95 -19.87
C TYR A 399 8.42 -21.00 -20.18
N GLU A 400 8.11 -21.23 -21.45
CA GLU A 400 6.74 -21.20 -21.99
C GLU A 400 6.12 -22.60 -22.19
N LYS A 401 6.82 -23.66 -21.78
CA LYS A 401 6.29 -25.02 -21.87
C LYS A 401 5.32 -25.31 -20.72
N PRO A 402 4.32 -26.19 -20.95
CA PRO A 402 3.49 -26.70 -19.87
C PRO A 402 4.32 -27.36 -18.77
N VAL A 403 4.15 -26.90 -17.53
CA VAL A 403 4.89 -27.39 -16.38
C VAL A 403 4.16 -28.61 -15.79
N LYS A 404 4.83 -29.74 -15.79
CA LYS A 404 4.34 -31.04 -15.25
C LYS A 404 4.89 -31.29 -13.85
N THR A 405 6.07 -30.74 -13.56
CA THR A 405 6.74 -30.85 -12.25
C THR A 405 7.40 -29.53 -11.89
N VAL A 406 7.26 -29.14 -10.62
CA VAL A 406 8.00 -28.06 -9.98
C VAL A 406 8.69 -28.64 -8.76
N ARG A 407 10.00 -28.58 -8.69
CA ARG A 407 10.73 -28.92 -7.47
C ARG A 407 11.34 -27.65 -6.88
N MET A 408 11.06 -27.42 -5.61
CA MET A 408 11.60 -26.33 -4.81
C MET A 408 12.57 -26.91 -3.77
N THR A 409 13.87 -26.65 -3.93
CA THR A 409 14.92 -27.10 -2.99
C THR A 409 15.41 -25.91 -2.18
N PHE A 410 15.39 -26.01 -0.87
CA PHE A 410 15.77 -24.95 0.03
C PHE A 410 17.27 -24.90 0.20
N GLN A 411 17.91 -23.82 -0.25
CA GLN A 411 19.38 -23.66 -0.26
C GLN A 411 19.90 -22.82 0.90
N ASP A 412 19.07 -21.96 1.48
CA ASP A 412 19.38 -21.13 2.64
C ASP A 412 18.10 -20.84 3.42
N ALA A 413 18.21 -20.59 4.72
CA ALA A 413 17.09 -20.35 5.62
C ALA A 413 17.34 -19.17 6.54
N TRP A 414 16.29 -18.41 6.82
CA TRP A 414 16.22 -17.50 7.95
C TRP A 414 16.05 -18.30 9.22
N LYS A 415 16.86 -18.06 10.23
CA LYS A 415 16.83 -18.82 11.49
C LYS A 415 15.56 -18.52 12.29
N GLY A 416 14.96 -19.55 12.81
CA GLY A 416 13.94 -19.44 13.84
C GLY A 416 14.53 -19.00 15.19
N SER A 417 13.73 -18.31 15.98
CA SER A 417 14.14 -17.91 17.33
C SER A 417 14.02 -19.05 18.36
N LYS A 418 13.25 -20.10 18.06
CA LYS A 418 12.98 -21.22 18.96
C LYS A 418 13.20 -22.60 18.32
N HIS A 419 12.86 -22.74 17.04
CA HIS A 419 12.88 -24.00 16.30
C HIS A 419 13.76 -23.86 15.06
N GLU A 420 14.48 -24.93 14.73
CA GLU A 420 15.34 -24.96 13.53
C GLU A 420 14.58 -25.52 12.32
N ASP A 421 13.42 -26.16 12.51
CA ASP A 421 12.63 -26.78 11.44
C ASP A 421 12.13 -25.73 10.46
N LEU A 422 12.44 -25.93 9.16
CA LEU A 422 12.02 -25.05 8.09
C LEU A 422 10.55 -25.32 7.73
N CYS A 423 9.76 -24.25 7.78
CA CYS A 423 8.33 -24.29 7.50
C CYS A 423 7.97 -23.57 6.21
N VAL A 424 6.88 -24.02 5.55
CA VAL A 424 6.21 -23.36 4.44
C VAL A 424 4.70 -23.51 4.63
N SER A 425 3.99 -22.37 4.74
CA SER A 425 2.53 -22.38 4.94
C SER A 425 1.74 -22.47 3.66
N GLY A 426 2.32 -22.11 2.51
CA GLY A 426 1.55 -22.22 1.27
C GLY A 426 2.39 -22.08 0.01
N VAL A 427 1.88 -22.66 -1.07
CA VAL A 427 2.42 -22.49 -2.43
C VAL A 427 1.25 -22.44 -3.41
N SER A 428 1.24 -21.45 -4.30
CA SER A 428 0.30 -21.40 -5.42
C SER A 428 1.01 -21.15 -6.75
N PHE A 429 0.36 -21.53 -7.84
CA PHE A 429 0.85 -21.36 -9.19
C PHE A 429 -0.03 -20.41 -9.98
N GLU A 430 0.57 -19.37 -10.54
CA GLU A 430 -0.10 -18.42 -11.43
C GLU A 430 0.10 -18.82 -12.89
N VAL A 431 -1.01 -18.95 -13.61
CA VAL A 431 -1.04 -19.29 -15.04
C VAL A 431 -1.90 -18.31 -15.84
N ASN A 432 -1.64 -18.17 -17.15
CA ASN A 432 -2.55 -17.43 -18.03
C ASN A 432 -3.83 -18.23 -18.28
N VAL A 433 -4.93 -17.50 -18.43
CA VAL A 433 -6.24 -18.07 -18.77
C VAL A 433 -6.76 -17.39 -20.02
N ASP A 434 -6.98 -18.15 -21.07
CA ASP A 434 -7.45 -17.64 -22.37
C ASP A 434 -8.97 -17.37 -22.37
N THR A 435 -9.70 -18.07 -21.49
CA THR A 435 -11.16 -17.94 -21.38
C THR A 435 -11.49 -17.49 -19.96
N PRO A 436 -12.14 -16.34 -19.78
CA PRO A 436 -12.57 -15.90 -18.45
C PRO A 436 -13.48 -16.93 -17.80
N PRO A 437 -13.44 -17.07 -16.47
CA PRO A 437 -14.33 -17.95 -15.76
C PRO A 437 -15.79 -17.55 -16.03
N LYS A 438 -16.70 -18.53 -16.04
CA LYS A 438 -18.13 -18.24 -16.02
C LYS A 438 -18.47 -17.69 -14.64
N ILE A 439 -18.51 -16.38 -14.55
CA ILE A 439 -18.99 -15.68 -13.35
C ILE A 439 -20.50 -15.69 -13.47
N ASN A 440 -21.19 -16.33 -12.52
CA ASN A 440 -22.63 -16.17 -12.43
C ASN A 440 -22.87 -14.72 -11.96
N PRO A 441 -23.50 -13.85 -12.78
CA PRO A 441 -23.93 -12.57 -12.27
C PRO A 441 -24.87 -12.85 -11.10
N SER A 442 -24.59 -12.23 -9.96
CA SER A 442 -25.42 -12.32 -8.77
C SER A 442 -26.89 -12.19 -9.13
N ARG A 443 -27.72 -13.08 -8.63
CA ARG A 443 -29.18 -13.03 -8.71
C ARG A 443 -29.77 -11.80 -8.04
#